data_54a920e6bc5dc810ebff8a2c95ddad8f
#
_entry.id   54a920e6bc5dc810ebff8a2c95ddad8f
#
_cell.length_a   1.000
_cell.length_b   1.000
_cell.length_c   1.000
_cell.angle_alpha   90.00
_cell.angle_beta   90.00
_cell.angle_gamma   90.00
#
_symmetry.space_group_name_H-M   'P 1'
#
loop_
_entity.id
_entity.type
_entity.pdbx_description
1 polymer ?
#
loop_
_entity_poly.entity_id
_entity_poly.type
_entity_poly.pdbx_seq_one_letter_code
_entity_poly.pdbx_strand_id
1 'polypeptide(L)'
;MAQLLLVEDNAAAAALICQYMKALYSDHQITICATATDAFDWAGKHHIDLFILDIQLPDYRGTELGKHIRAMPEYRFTPILFTTELGGEELAAYREIKCYDFLIKP
;
A
#
# COMPACT_ATOMS: atom_id res chain seq x y z
N MET A 1 -3.26 -1.70 -18.50
CA MET A 1 -3.40 -0.68 -17.45
C MET A 1 -3.07 -1.28 -16.09
N ALA A 2 -2.13 -0.70 -15.39
CA ALA A 2 -1.77 -1.19 -14.06
C ALA A 2 -2.86 -0.87 -13.04
N GLN A 3 -3.12 -1.80 -12.13
CA GLN A 3 -4.09 -1.65 -11.06
C GLN A 3 -3.33 -1.43 -9.75
N LEU A 4 -3.50 -0.25 -9.17
CA LEU A 4 -2.84 0.13 -7.92
C LEU A 4 -3.86 0.18 -6.79
N LEU A 5 -3.48 -0.30 -5.62
CA LEU A 5 -4.31 -0.19 -4.42
C LEU A 5 -3.55 0.66 -3.40
N LEU A 6 -4.13 1.81 -3.08
CA LEU A 6 -3.61 2.72 -2.06
C LEU A 6 -4.45 2.59 -0.80
N VAL A 7 -3.79 2.28 0.31
CA VAL A 7 -4.47 2.15 1.61
C VAL A 7 -3.98 3.28 2.51
N GLU A 8 -4.87 4.26 2.69
CA GLU A 8 -4.57 5.49 3.41
C GLU A 8 -5.87 6.08 3.96
N ASP A 9 -5.94 6.34 5.26
CA ASP A 9 -7.14 6.87 5.89
C ASP A 9 -7.24 8.40 5.84
N ASN A 10 -6.14 9.10 5.59
CA ASN A 10 -6.15 10.55 5.48
C ASN A 10 -6.40 10.97 4.03
N ALA A 11 -7.51 11.64 3.78
CA ALA A 11 -7.92 12.02 2.43
C ALA A 11 -6.92 12.95 1.74
N ALA A 12 -6.33 13.88 2.48
CA ALA A 12 -5.35 14.81 1.92
C ALA A 12 -4.06 14.09 1.51
N ALA A 13 -3.58 13.17 2.35
CA ALA A 13 -2.41 12.36 2.03
C ALA A 13 -2.66 11.46 0.83
N ALA A 14 -3.84 10.84 0.77
CA ALA A 14 -4.22 10.00 -0.37
C ALA A 14 -4.23 10.80 -1.67
N ALA A 15 -4.78 12.03 -1.65
CA ALA A 15 -4.82 12.88 -2.82
C ALA A 15 -3.42 13.23 -3.32
N LEU A 16 -2.50 13.55 -2.42
CA LEU A 16 -1.11 13.87 -2.77
C LEU A 16 -0.40 12.68 -3.39
N ILE A 17 -0.59 11.49 -2.82
CA ILE A 17 0.02 10.27 -3.36
C ILE A 17 -0.54 9.98 -4.75
N CYS A 18 -1.84 10.14 -4.95
CA CYS A 18 -2.45 9.95 -6.26
C CYS A 18 -1.88 10.92 -7.30
N GLN A 19 -1.70 12.19 -6.95
CA GLN A 19 -1.09 13.17 -7.84
C GLN A 19 0.34 12.79 -8.21
N TYR A 20 1.10 12.32 -7.23
CA TYR A 20 2.47 11.89 -7.44
C TYR A 20 2.54 10.70 -8.40
N MET A 21 1.65 9.73 -8.20
CA MET A 21 1.62 8.54 -9.07
C MET A 21 1.21 8.89 -10.48
N LYS A 22 0.29 9.84 -10.66
CA LYS A 22 -0.10 10.30 -11.99
C LYS A 22 1.06 10.98 -12.73
N ALA A 23 1.91 11.68 -12.00
CA ALA A 23 3.08 12.32 -12.59
C ALA A 23 4.13 11.30 -13.05
N LEU A 24 4.25 10.16 -12.32
CA LEU A 24 5.24 9.13 -12.63
C LEU A 24 4.76 8.15 -13.69
N TYR A 25 3.48 7.82 -13.71
CA TYR A 25 2.90 6.81 -14.58
C TYR A 25 1.65 7.35 -15.24
N SER A 26 1.59 7.24 -16.56
CA SER A 26 0.45 7.77 -17.31
C SER A 26 -0.68 6.76 -17.50
N ASP A 27 -0.42 5.47 -17.30
CA ASP A 27 -1.40 4.42 -17.59
C ASP A 27 -1.61 3.52 -16.40
N HIS A 28 -2.44 4.00 -15.44
CA HIS A 28 -2.80 3.22 -14.27
C HIS A 28 -4.16 3.63 -13.75
N GLN A 29 -4.73 2.76 -12.93
CA GLN A 29 -5.96 3.02 -12.20
C GLN A 29 -5.68 2.79 -10.72
N ILE A 30 -6.02 3.77 -9.87
CA ILE A 30 -5.81 3.69 -8.42
C ILE A 30 -7.16 3.53 -7.73
N THR A 31 -7.24 2.52 -6.86
CA THR A 31 -8.34 2.36 -5.92
C THR A 31 -7.83 2.73 -4.54
N ILE A 32 -8.61 3.50 -3.79
CA ILE A 32 -8.24 3.96 -2.45
C ILE A 32 -9.14 3.28 -1.42
N CYS A 33 -8.52 2.66 -0.42
CA CYS A 33 -9.21 2.10 0.73
C CYS A 33 -8.73 2.82 1.99
N ALA A 34 -9.64 3.11 2.91
CA ALA A 34 -9.30 3.84 4.15
C ALA A 34 -8.89 2.91 5.29
N THR A 35 -9.20 1.62 5.20
CA THR A 35 -8.91 0.65 6.25
C THR A 35 -8.20 -0.57 5.70
N ALA A 36 -7.44 -1.25 6.55
CA ALA A 36 -6.76 -2.48 6.18
C ALA A 36 -7.76 -3.60 5.84
N THR A 37 -8.87 -3.67 6.58
CA THR A 37 -9.90 -4.68 6.33
C THR A 37 -10.50 -4.55 4.94
N ASP A 38 -10.86 -3.34 4.54
CA ASP A 38 -11.41 -3.09 3.20
C ASP A 38 -10.40 -3.41 2.11
N ALA A 39 -9.14 -3.04 2.35
CA ALA A 39 -8.07 -3.30 1.40
C ALA A 39 -7.83 -4.78 1.18
N PHE A 40 -7.82 -5.56 2.25
CA PHE A 40 -7.63 -7.00 2.16
C PHE A 40 -8.77 -7.67 1.38
N ASP A 41 -10.00 -7.25 1.67
CA ASP A 41 -11.18 -7.74 0.96
C ASP A 41 -11.13 -7.39 -0.53
N TRP A 42 -10.77 -6.16 -0.84
CA TRP A 42 -10.64 -5.70 -2.24
C TRP A 42 -9.57 -6.50 -2.98
N ALA A 43 -8.42 -6.70 -2.35
CA ALA A 43 -7.31 -7.45 -2.95
C ALA A 43 -7.68 -8.89 -3.26
N GLY A 44 -8.57 -9.49 -2.46
CA GLY A 44 -9.06 -10.84 -2.70
C GLY A 44 -10.03 -10.96 -3.87
N LYS A 45 -10.63 -9.84 -4.28
CA LYS A 45 -11.65 -9.82 -5.33
C LYS A 45 -11.16 -9.22 -6.64
N HIS A 46 -10.06 -8.49 -6.62
CA HIS A 46 -9.53 -7.78 -7.80
C HIS A 46 -8.04 -8.03 -7.91
N HIS A 47 -7.55 -8.01 -9.15
CA HIS A 47 -6.10 -8.13 -9.38
C HIS A 47 -5.41 -6.80 -9.09
N ILE A 48 -4.33 -6.83 -8.34
CA ILE A 48 -3.54 -5.64 -7.99
C ILE A 48 -2.11 -5.83 -8.47
N ASP A 49 -1.56 -4.82 -9.12
CA ASP A 49 -0.19 -4.83 -9.64
C ASP A 49 0.80 -4.15 -8.70
N LEU A 50 0.33 -3.22 -7.86
CA LEU A 50 1.18 -2.51 -6.91
C LEU A 50 0.34 -2.11 -5.70
N PHE A 51 0.84 -2.41 -4.51
CA PHE A 51 0.24 -1.98 -3.25
C PHE A 51 1.01 -0.81 -2.68
N ILE A 52 0.29 0.21 -2.23
CA ILE A 52 0.86 1.35 -1.50
C ILE A 52 0.13 1.39 -0.15
N LEU A 53 0.83 1.04 0.92
CA LEU A 53 0.22 0.82 2.23
C LEU A 53 0.76 1.82 3.24
N ASP A 54 -0.16 2.53 3.90
CA ASP A 54 0.20 3.31 5.08
C ASP A 54 0.52 2.35 6.22
N ILE A 55 1.62 2.59 6.94
CA ILE A 55 1.98 1.78 8.10
C ILE A 55 0.96 1.95 9.23
N GLN A 56 0.42 3.17 9.40
CA GLN A 56 -0.54 3.47 10.45
C GLN A 56 -1.94 3.57 9.88
N LEU A 57 -2.73 2.51 10.05
CA LEU A 57 -4.12 2.45 9.61
C LEU A 57 -5.05 2.38 10.83
N PRO A 58 -6.33 2.76 10.68
CA PRO A 58 -7.23 2.88 11.85
C PRO A 58 -7.60 1.54 12.49
N ASP A 59 -7.68 0.46 11.72
CA ASP A 59 -8.12 -0.84 12.24
C ASP A 59 -6.96 -1.74 12.65
N TYR A 60 -5.92 -1.86 11.82
CA TYR A 60 -4.68 -2.54 12.21
C TYR A 60 -3.53 -2.04 11.33
N ARG A 61 -2.32 -2.37 11.73
CA ARG A 61 -1.13 -1.78 11.11
C ARG A 61 -0.96 -2.24 9.66
N GLY A 62 -0.49 -1.32 8.82
CA GLY A 62 -0.19 -1.64 7.43
C GLY A 62 0.85 -2.74 7.27
N THR A 63 1.76 -2.89 8.23
CA THR A 63 2.73 -4.00 8.22
C THR A 63 2.04 -5.35 8.39
N GLU A 64 1.00 -5.43 9.21
CA GLU A 64 0.19 -6.65 9.33
C GLU A 64 -0.60 -6.92 8.06
N LEU A 65 -1.17 -5.87 7.46
CA LEU A 65 -1.84 -6.00 6.17
C LEU A 65 -0.87 -6.55 5.12
N GLY A 66 0.35 -6.03 5.08
CA GLY A 66 1.38 -6.50 4.15
C GLY A 66 1.68 -7.99 4.32
N LYS A 67 1.75 -8.47 5.56
CA LYS A 67 1.94 -9.90 5.83
C LYS A 67 0.79 -10.73 5.29
N HIS A 68 -0.45 -10.29 5.50
CA HIS A 68 -1.63 -10.99 5.00
C HIS A 68 -1.66 -11.01 3.46
N ILE A 69 -1.30 -9.91 2.83
CA ILE A 69 -1.21 -9.84 1.37
C ILE A 69 -0.14 -10.80 0.85
N ARG A 70 1.06 -10.80 1.47
CA ARG A 70 2.14 -11.69 1.06
C ARG A 70 1.80 -13.16 1.20
N ALA A 71 0.92 -13.50 2.13
CA ALA A 71 0.47 -14.87 2.31
C ALA A 71 -0.47 -15.34 1.20
N MET A 72 -1.06 -14.42 0.44
CA MET A 72 -1.90 -14.76 -0.72
C MET A 72 -0.99 -15.20 -1.87
N PRO A 73 -1.18 -16.41 -2.44
CA PRO A 73 -0.28 -16.91 -3.48
C PRO A 73 -0.13 -15.99 -4.69
N GLU A 74 -1.20 -15.31 -5.09
CA GLU A 74 -1.19 -14.41 -6.25
C GLU A 74 -0.36 -13.16 -6.00
N TYR A 75 -0.10 -12.80 -4.74
CA TYR A 75 0.65 -11.60 -4.39
C TYR A 75 2.02 -11.89 -3.79
N ARG A 76 2.52 -13.10 -3.97
CA ARG A 76 3.82 -13.50 -3.40
C ARG A 76 4.95 -12.56 -3.80
N PHE A 77 4.94 -12.07 -5.02
CA PHE A 77 6.01 -11.23 -5.57
C PHE A 77 5.54 -9.85 -6.01
N THR A 78 4.29 -9.49 -5.75
CA THR A 78 3.76 -8.19 -6.13
C THR A 78 4.46 -7.09 -5.33
N PRO A 79 4.89 -5.99 -5.95
CA PRO A 79 5.55 -4.92 -5.22
C PRO A 79 4.63 -4.29 -4.18
N ILE A 80 5.20 -4.04 -2.99
CA ILE A 80 4.53 -3.34 -1.89
C ILE A 80 5.41 -2.16 -1.50
N LEU A 81 4.84 -0.96 -1.57
CA LEU A 81 5.47 0.26 -1.06
C LEU A 81 4.77 0.64 0.24
N PHE A 82 5.55 0.96 1.27
CA PHE A 82 4.99 1.49 2.50
C PHE A 82 5.14 2.99 2.54
N THR A 83 4.12 3.67 3.07
CA THR A 83 4.22 5.09 3.37
C THR A 83 4.24 5.29 4.87
N THR A 84 5.04 6.23 5.35
CA THR A 84 5.17 6.50 6.76
C THR A 84 5.55 7.96 6.99
N GLU A 85 5.11 8.51 8.11
CA GLU A 85 5.52 9.84 8.55
C GLU A 85 6.78 9.78 9.40
N LEU A 86 7.06 8.62 10.00
CA LEU A 86 8.16 8.44 10.94
C LEU A 86 9.06 7.31 10.47
N GLY A 87 10.36 7.50 10.61
CA GLY A 87 11.36 6.57 10.13
C GLY A 87 11.58 5.31 10.94
N GLY A 88 10.94 5.15 12.10
CA GLY A 88 11.31 4.10 13.06
C GLY A 88 10.91 2.69 12.71
N GLU A 89 9.87 2.49 11.92
CA GLU A 89 9.32 1.16 11.66
C GLU A 89 9.72 0.57 10.32
N GLU A 90 10.39 1.32 9.50
CA GLU A 90 10.71 0.95 8.12
C GLU A 90 11.53 -0.31 8.03
N LEU A 91 12.54 -0.42 8.90
CA LEU A 91 13.44 -1.57 8.85
C LEU A 91 12.73 -2.88 9.15
N ALA A 92 11.81 -2.87 10.12
CA ALA A 92 11.04 -4.06 10.46
C ALA A 92 10.15 -4.47 9.28
N ALA A 93 9.44 -3.52 8.69
CA ALA A 93 8.59 -3.78 7.53
C ALA A 93 9.41 -4.32 6.36
N TYR A 94 10.57 -3.73 6.12
CA TYR A 94 11.45 -4.14 5.03
C TYR A 94 11.89 -5.60 5.18
N ARG A 95 12.29 -5.98 6.39
CA ARG A 95 12.82 -7.33 6.64
C ARG A 95 11.73 -8.39 6.67
N GLU A 96 10.59 -8.08 7.30
CA GLU A 96 9.55 -9.07 7.54
C GLU A 96 8.67 -9.33 6.33
N ILE A 97 8.40 -8.29 5.54
CA ILE A 97 7.40 -8.36 4.47
C ILE A 97 8.06 -8.41 3.10
N LYS A 98 9.36 -8.10 3.04
CA LYS A 98 10.10 -8.00 1.79
C LYS A 98 9.42 -6.97 0.87
N CYS A 99 9.15 -5.78 1.43
CA CYS A 99 8.56 -4.70 0.67
C CYS A 99 9.53 -4.20 -0.38
N TYR A 100 8.98 -3.60 -1.43
CA TYR A 100 9.79 -3.08 -2.52
C TYR A 100 10.55 -1.83 -2.12
N ASP A 101 9.89 -0.92 -1.41
CA ASP A 101 10.50 0.34 -0.99
C ASP A 101 9.63 1.03 0.05
N PHE A 102 10.12 2.17 0.54
CA PHE A 102 9.41 3.04 1.45
C PHE A 102 9.29 4.43 0.85
N LEU A 103 8.17 5.09 1.15
CA LEU A 103 7.96 6.49 0.85
C LEU A 103 7.66 7.22 2.15
N ILE A 104 8.40 8.28 2.43
CA ILE A 104 8.11 9.14 3.58
C ILE A 104 7.06 10.15 3.13
N LYS A 105 5.99 10.28 3.91
CA LYS A 105 4.92 11.21 3.60
C LYS A 105 5.41 12.65 3.65
N PRO A 106 4.94 13.49 2.74
CA PRO A 106 5.27 14.90 2.75
C PRO A 106 4.68 15.63 3.95
#